data_5734c36ec30e05f3e6abaa3a65b984bd
#
_entry.id   5734c36ec30e05f3e6abaa3a65b984bd
#
_cell.length_a   1.000
_cell.length_b   1.000
_cell.length_c   1.000
_cell.angle_alpha   90.00
_cell.angle_beta   90.00
_cell.angle_gamma   90.00
#
_symmetry.space_group_name_H-M   'P 1'
#
loop_
_entity.id
_entity.type
_entity.pdbx_description
1 polymer ?
#
loop_
_entity_poly.entity_id
_entity_poly.type
_entity_poly.pdbx_seq_one_letter_code
_entity_poly.pdbx_strand_id
1 'polypeptide(L)'
;MEIVLLPQAENDLNYWKEKGETRILKRIRALLEDILQHPFSGLGKPEALKGTNGKWSRRINDEHRLVYSVSSGKVYVYVFSLRYHYSKNL
;
A
#
# COMPACT_ATOMS: atom_id res chain seq x y z
N MET A 1 -4.66 -15.27 4.38
CA MET A 1 -5.10 -13.85 4.30
C MET A 1 -5.15 -13.44 2.84
N GLU A 2 -6.16 -12.71 2.43
CA GLU A 2 -6.25 -12.29 1.04
C GLU A 2 -6.10 -10.78 0.91
N ILE A 3 -5.69 -10.33 -0.28
CA ILE A 3 -5.49 -8.91 -0.56
C ILE A 3 -6.67 -8.38 -1.36
N VAL A 4 -7.22 -7.25 -0.91
CA VAL A 4 -8.31 -6.57 -1.60
C VAL A 4 -7.82 -5.18 -2.00
N LEU A 5 -7.76 -4.91 -3.29
CA LEU A 5 -7.40 -3.58 -3.77
C LEU A 5 -8.66 -2.74 -3.88
N LEU A 6 -8.69 -1.64 -3.12
CA LEU A 6 -9.80 -0.71 -3.22
C LEU A 6 -9.63 0.14 -4.49
N PRO A 7 -10.68 0.83 -4.94
CA PRO A 7 -10.65 1.47 -6.27
C PRO A 7 -9.45 2.36 -6.57
N GLN A 8 -9.02 3.18 -5.60
CA GLN A 8 -7.87 4.04 -5.84
C GLN A 8 -6.58 3.26 -5.98
N ALA A 9 -6.42 2.19 -5.18
CA ALA A 9 -5.24 1.34 -5.30
C ALA A 9 -5.19 0.65 -6.66
N GLU A 10 -6.34 0.21 -7.14
CA GLU A 10 -6.44 -0.40 -8.46
C GLU A 10 -6.02 0.58 -9.55
N ASN A 11 -6.51 1.82 -9.45
CA ASN A 11 -6.15 2.86 -10.41
C ASN A 11 -4.65 3.16 -10.36
N ASP A 12 -4.08 3.24 -9.16
CA ASP A 12 -2.65 3.49 -9.00
C ASP A 12 -1.82 2.38 -9.63
N LEU A 13 -2.21 1.13 -9.39
CA LEU A 13 -1.49 -0.01 -9.94
C LEU A 13 -1.53 0.01 -11.46
N ASN A 14 -2.70 0.29 -12.03
CA ASN A 14 -2.85 0.38 -13.48
C ASN A 14 -1.98 1.51 -14.05
N TYR A 15 -1.91 2.63 -13.35
CA TYR A 15 -1.07 3.75 -13.75
C TYR A 15 0.39 3.31 -13.85
N TRP A 16 0.89 2.62 -12.82
CA TRP A 16 2.28 2.17 -12.83
C TRP A 16 2.53 1.15 -13.93
N LYS A 17 1.55 0.28 -14.21
CA LYS A 17 1.66 -0.69 -15.30
C LYS A 17 1.73 0.00 -16.65
N GLU A 18 0.87 0.98 -16.87
CA GLU A 18 0.84 1.72 -18.14
C GLU A 18 2.11 2.49 -18.38
N LYS A 19 2.71 3.01 -17.32
CA LYS A 19 3.97 3.74 -17.42
C LYS A 19 5.18 2.83 -17.53
N GLY A 20 4.98 1.53 -17.37
CA GLY A 20 6.08 0.58 -17.43
C GLY A 20 7.07 0.72 -16.30
N GLU A 21 6.62 1.16 -15.12
CA GLU A 21 7.47 1.38 -13.96
C GLU A 21 7.76 0.06 -13.26
N THR A 22 8.60 -0.73 -13.87
CA THR A 22 8.91 -2.07 -13.43
C THR A 22 9.45 -2.13 -12.00
N ARG A 23 10.32 -1.18 -11.65
CA ARG A 23 10.92 -1.15 -10.32
C ARG A 23 9.86 -0.93 -9.24
N ILE A 24 8.93 -0.01 -9.50
CA ILE A 24 7.84 0.26 -8.56
C ILE A 24 6.94 -0.96 -8.43
N LEU A 25 6.61 -1.59 -9.55
CA LEU A 25 5.76 -2.78 -9.54
C LEU A 25 6.38 -3.93 -8.77
N LYS A 26 7.68 -4.16 -8.94
CA LYS A 26 8.39 -5.19 -8.18
C LYS A 26 8.38 -4.90 -6.69
N ARG A 27 8.59 -3.64 -6.34
CA ARG A 27 8.57 -3.22 -4.93
C ARG A 27 7.20 -3.41 -4.31
N ILE A 28 6.15 -3.02 -5.04
CA ILE A 28 4.77 -3.22 -4.56
C ILE A 28 4.52 -4.70 -4.29
N ARG A 29 4.93 -5.56 -5.21
CA ARG A 29 4.74 -6.99 -5.04
C ARG A 29 5.45 -7.50 -3.79
N ALA A 30 6.70 -7.09 -3.60
CA ALA A 30 7.47 -7.52 -2.44
C ALA A 30 6.81 -7.05 -1.14
N LEU A 31 6.29 -5.82 -1.14
CA LEU A 31 5.61 -5.29 0.04
C LEU A 31 4.34 -6.07 0.36
N LEU A 32 3.54 -6.37 -0.66
CA LEU A 32 2.31 -7.13 -0.45
C LEU A 32 2.60 -8.53 0.09
N GLU A 33 3.61 -9.19 -0.45
CA GLU A 33 3.99 -10.50 0.02
C GLU A 33 4.45 -10.44 1.49
N ASP A 34 5.20 -9.38 1.84
CA ASP A 34 5.67 -9.23 3.20
C ASP A 34 4.52 -8.93 4.17
N ILE A 35 3.56 -8.13 3.74
CA ILE A 35 2.39 -7.81 4.56
C ILE A 35 1.60 -9.08 4.90
N LEU A 36 1.48 -10.00 3.95
CA LEU A 36 0.79 -11.26 4.19
C LEU A 36 1.48 -12.09 5.27
N GLN A 37 2.80 -11.99 5.35
CA GLN A 37 3.59 -12.71 6.35
C GLN A 37 3.70 -11.95 7.67
N HIS A 38 3.86 -10.63 7.58
CA HIS A 38 4.13 -9.77 8.72
C HIS A 38 3.33 -8.49 8.60
N PRO A 39 2.03 -8.50 8.96
CA PRO A 39 1.15 -7.36 8.72
C PRO A 39 1.62 -6.02 9.31
N PHE A 40 2.34 -6.07 10.42
CA PHE A 40 2.69 -4.85 11.15
C PHE A 40 4.19 -4.67 11.38
N SER A 41 5.01 -5.44 10.68
CA SER A 41 6.46 -5.34 10.80
C SER A 41 7.08 -5.72 9.47
N GLY A 42 8.38 -5.45 9.32
CA GLY A 42 9.13 -5.91 8.17
C GLY A 42 9.46 -4.85 7.15
N LEU A 43 9.32 -5.21 5.89
CA LEU A 43 9.81 -4.42 4.77
C LEU A 43 9.09 -3.10 4.62
N GLY A 44 9.84 -2.04 4.26
CA GLY A 44 9.25 -0.74 3.93
C GLY A 44 8.89 0.12 5.11
N LYS A 45 9.45 -0.14 6.28
CA LYS A 45 9.24 0.66 7.50
C LYS A 45 7.75 0.83 7.80
N PRO A 46 7.05 -0.26 8.16
CA PRO A 46 5.63 -0.17 8.48
C PRO A 46 5.36 0.85 9.58
N GLU A 47 4.35 1.65 9.39
CA GLU A 47 4.04 2.74 10.30
C GLU A 47 2.53 2.89 10.42
N ALA A 48 2.04 2.91 11.67
CA ALA A 48 0.61 3.16 11.91
C ALA A 48 0.32 4.64 11.65
N LEU A 49 -0.74 4.92 10.92
CA LEU A 49 -1.14 6.28 10.58
C LEU A 49 -2.16 6.77 11.58
N LYS A 50 -1.78 7.77 12.37
CA LYS A 50 -2.65 8.32 13.41
C LYS A 50 -3.89 8.97 12.79
N GLY A 51 -5.02 8.79 13.47
CA GLY A 51 -6.26 9.41 13.03
C GLY A 51 -6.89 8.81 11.80
N THR A 52 -6.44 7.64 11.37
CA THR A 52 -6.94 7.02 10.14
C THR A 52 -7.76 5.76 10.41
N ASN A 53 -8.07 5.50 11.69
CA ASN A 53 -8.91 4.36 12.04
C ASN A 53 -8.30 3.02 11.64
N GLY A 54 -7.01 2.84 11.96
CA GLY A 54 -6.35 1.55 11.79
C GLY A 54 -5.58 1.36 10.50
N LYS A 55 -5.32 2.43 9.76
CA LYS A 55 -4.52 2.31 8.55
C LYS A 55 -3.02 2.35 8.85
N TRP A 56 -2.26 1.69 8.01
CA TRP A 56 -0.81 1.59 8.08
C TRP A 56 -0.22 1.97 6.74
N SER A 57 1.06 2.36 6.73
CA SER A 57 1.75 2.63 5.48
C SER A 57 3.09 1.93 5.44
N ARG A 58 3.55 1.65 4.22
CA ARG A 58 4.90 1.15 3.96
C ARG A 58 5.48 1.92 2.79
N ARG A 59 6.78 2.14 2.81
CA ARG A 59 7.46 2.86 1.74
C ARG A 59 7.58 2.01 0.48
N ILE A 60 7.12 2.55 -0.63
CA ILE A 60 7.42 1.98 -1.94
C ILE A 60 8.76 2.53 -2.39
N ASN A 61 8.92 3.86 -2.35
CA ASN A 61 10.18 4.55 -2.62
C ASN A 61 10.16 5.87 -1.84
N ASP A 62 11.03 6.81 -2.20
CA ASP A 62 11.11 8.09 -1.48
C ASP A 62 9.85 8.93 -1.61
N GLU A 63 9.11 8.75 -2.69
CA GLU A 63 7.93 9.57 -2.97
C GLU A 63 6.61 8.87 -2.63
N HIS A 64 6.54 7.56 -2.80
CA HIS A 64 5.26 6.86 -2.77
C HIS A 64 5.17 5.86 -1.64
N ARG A 65 3.96 5.71 -1.13
CA ARG A 65 3.69 4.77 -0.04
C ARG A 65 2.49 3.91 -0.39
N LEU A 66 2.51 2.71 0.15
CA LEU A 66 1.39 1.77 0.11
C LEU A 66 0.64 1.94 1.42
N VAL A 67 -0.64 2.27 1.35
CA VAL A 67 -1.48 2.43 2.55
C VAL A 67 -2.48 1.31 2.61
N TYR A 68 -2.55 0.65 3.75
CA TYR A 68 -3.38 -0.55 3.91
C TYR A 68 -3.95 -0.66 5.32
N SER A 69 -4.93 -1.53 5.48
CA SER A 69 -5.41 -1.94 6.79
C SER A 69 -5.65 -3.45 6.77
N VAL A 70 -5.72 -4.05 7.95
CA VAL A 70 -5.92 -5.49 8.08
C VAL A 70 -7.17 -5.71 8.92
N SER A 71 -8.11 -6.49 8.40
CA SER A 71 -9.36 -6.75 9.08
C SER A 71 -9.97 -8.05 8.59
N SER A 72 -10.45 -8.89 9.51
CA SER A 72 -11.18 -10.11 9.18
C SER A 72 -10.46 -11.00 8.17
N GLY A 73 -9.15 -11.16 8.35
CA GLY A 73 -8.35 -12.03 7.49
C GLY A 73 -8.07 -11.45 6.11
N LYS A 74 -8.28 -10.15 5.94
CA LYS A 74 -8.04 -9.50 4.64
C LYS A 74 -7.15 -8.27 4.81
N VAL A 75 -6.34 -8.03 3.78
CA VAL A 75 -5.53 -6.82 3.68
C VAL A 75 -6.21 -5.91 2.68
N TYR A 76 -6.70 -4.78 3.15
CA TYR A 76 -7.34 -3.78 2.29
C TYR A 76 -6.30 -2.74 1.90
N VAL A 77 -6.07 -2.58 0.60
CA VAL A 77 -5.09 -1.61 0.12
C VAL A 77 -5.83 -0.40 -0.44
N TYR A 78 -5.51 0.76 0.10
CA TYR A 78 -6.19 2.02 -0.25
C TYR A 78 -5.50 2.76 -1.38
N VAL A 79 -4.18 2.88 -1.32
CA VAL A 79 -3.41 3.56 -2.36
C VAL A 79 -2.02 2.93 -2.49
N PHE A 80 -1.42 3.10 -3.67
CA PHE A 80 -0.03 2.76 -3.92
C PHE A 80 0.79 4.01 -4.27
N SER A 81 0.28 5.20 -3.96
CA SER A 81 0.93 6.42 -4.41
C SER A 81 0.56 7.58 -3.50
N LEU A 82 1.48 8.53 -3.36
CA LEU A 82 1.21 9.77 -2.65
C LEU A 82 0.62 10.85 -3.54
N ARG A 83 0.48 10.57 -4.82
CA ARG A 83 0.08 11.58 -5.80
C ARG A 83 -1.26 12.24 -5.50
N TYR A 84 -2.11 11.57 -4.73
CA TYR A 84 -3.48 12.03 -4.49
C TYR A 84 -3.72 12.47 -3.05
N HIS A 85 -2.64 12.84 -2.36
CA HIS A 85 -2.75 13.43 -1.02
C HIS A 85 -3.50 12.56 -0.03
N TYR A 86 -3.15 11.29 -0.01
CA TYR A 86 -3.81 10.34 0.87
C TYR A 86 -3.81 10.79 2.33
N SER A 87 -2.81 11.54 2.75
CA SER A 87 -2.67 11.94 4.15
C SER A 87 -3.82 12.82 4.63
N LYS A 88 -4.53 13.46 3.72
CA LYS A 88 -5.64 14.32 4.08
C LYS A 88 -6.99 13.64 3.94
N ASN A 89 -7.09 12.67 3.07
CA ASN A 89 -8.37 12.10 2.66
C ASN A 89 -8.56 10.65 3.08
N LEU A 90 -7.55 10.06 3.66
CA LEU A 90 -7.66 8.72 4.20
C LEU A 90 -7.94 8.76 5.68
#